data_de7c35768811f8e769415f9c789e2f2e
#
_entry.id   de7c35768811f8e769415f9c789e2f2e
#
_cell.length_a   1.000
_cell.length_b   1.000
_cell.length_c   1.000
_cell.angle_alpha   90.00
_cell.angle_beta   90.00
_cell.angle_gamma   90.00
#
_symmetry.space_group_name_H-M   'P 1'
#
loop_
_entity.id
_entity.type
_entity.pdbx_description
1 polymer ?
#
loop_
_entity_poly.entity_id
_entity_poly.type
_entity_poly.pdbx_seq_one_letter_code
_entity_poly.pdbx_strand_id
1 'polypeptide(L)'
;MKNIQIRDYRKHSKASERYVDVSFTYADKIIYTSVPIEYRRTGLDIPGDDIDAVNEYLDKIYNELNPKNWDKWREEQNEFWASKSNAAVTKAFFDCLSKTFDYTCVNCQLPQNPNWARRIQDLKEFGYTIATQLSRNCPHCKKNTTHLIMLPIKRGGFTGYETWSKELRERIVNLLNSYDVFEAKQIRKEGLLPDHKFSEIRWDENTKRESLENLTEKEILRDFQLMSNQRNQQKREVCRNCYQTGKRGIIYGIPFFYEGTENWDSSIPKKGKEAEKGCVGCAWYDIERWRKELLKILKESSTK
;
A
#
# COMPACT_ATOMS: atom_id res chain seq x y z
N MET A 1 4.05 -1.38 30.40
CA MET A 1 3.70 -0.06 29.83
C MET A 1 2.57 0.59 30.64
N LYS A 2 2.89 1.53 31.57
CA LYS A 2 1.86 2.16 32.43
C LYS A 2 0.87 3.06 31.67
N ASN A 3 1.27 3.57 30.50
CA ASN A 3 0.53 4.60 29.77
C ASN A 3 -0.14 4.11 28.49
N ILE A 4 0.01 2.84 28.16
CA ILE A 4 -0.56 2.21 26.95
C ILE A 4 -1.40 1.02 27.39
N GLN A 5 -2.68 1.04 27.04
CA GLN A 5 -3.60 -0.06 27.32
C GLN A 5 -4.20 -0.56 26.01
N ILE A 6 -3.84 -1.77 25.60
CA ILE A 6 -4.48 -2.48 24.49
C ILE A 6 -5.88 -2.91 24.95
N ARG A 7 -6.88 -2.65 24.10
CA ARG A 7 -8.29 -2.94 24.37
C ARG A 7 -8.81 -4.06 23.50
N ASP A 8 -8.46 -4.05 22.21
CA ASP A 8 -8.94 -5.05 21.25
C ASP A 8 -8.03 -5.11 20.03
N TYR A 9 -8.11 -6.25 19.33
CA TYR A 9 -7.49 -6.46 18.01
C TYR A 9 -8.59 -6.62 16.98
N ARG A 10 -8.62 -5.74 16.00
CA ARG A 10 -9.71 -5.65 15.05
C ARG A 10 -9.24 -5.76 13.60
N LYS A 11 -9.87 -6.66 12.85
CA LYS A 11 -9.65 -6.80 11.40
C LYS A 11 -10.70 -6.02 10.63
N HIS A 12 -10.29 -5.29 9.60
CA HIS A 12 -11.23 -4.63 8.69
C HIS A 12 -11.84 -5.67 7.75
N SER A 13 -13.20 -5.76 7.70
CA SER A 13 -13.87 -6.81 6.91
C SER A 13 -13.81 -6.62 5.40
N LYS A 14 -13.47 -5.41 4.91
CA LYS A 14 -13.47 -5.04 3.48
C LYS A 14 -12.12 -4.56 2.96
N ALA A 15 -11.09 -4.57 3.78
CA ALA A 15 -9.74 -4.14 3.41
C ALA A 15 -8.68 -4.97 4.13
N SER A 16 -7.48 -5.06 3.55
CA SER A 16 -6.33 -5.68 4.21
C SER A 16 -5.74 -4.69 5.23
N GLU A 17 -6.48 -4.49 6.31
CA GLU A 17 -6.09 -3.61 7.41
C GLU A 17 -6.46 -4.29 8.72
N ARG A 18 -5.50 -4.31 9.65
CA ARG A 18 -5.72 -4.73 11.05
C ARG A 18 -5.32 -3.61 11.97
N TYR A 19 -6.04 -3.48 13.07
CA TYR A 19 -5.88 -2.43 14.04
C TYR A 19 -5.75 -3.00 15.44
N VAL A 20 -5.00 -2.30 16.28
CA VAL A 20 -5.07 -2.42 17.74
C VAL A 20 -5.85 -1.22 18.26
N ASP A 21 -6.98 -1.48 18.88
CA ASP A 21 -7.74 -0.45 19.58
C ASP A 21 -7.06 -0.24 20.94
N VAL A 22 -6.62 0.98 21.20
CA VAL A 22 -5.73 1.31 22.31
C VAL A 22 -6.13 2.61 22.99
N SER A 23 -5.87 2.72 24.29
CA SER A 23 -5.88 4.00 25.01
C SER A 23 -4.46 4.39 25.39
N PHE A 24 -4.10 5.63 25.05
CA PHE A 24 -2.86 6.28 25.45
C PHE A 24 -3.13 7.30 26.53
N THR A 25 -2.44 7.19 27.67
CA THR A 25 -2.55 8.12 28.79
C THR A 25 -1.37 9.08 28.77
N TYR A 26 -1.66 10.35 28.56
CA TYR A 26 -0.73 11.47 28.75
C TYR A 26 -1.11 12.20 30.04
N ALA A 27 -0.24 13.08 30.55
CA ALA A 27 -0.42 13.71 31.88
C ALA A 27 -1.86 14.18 32.16
N ASP A 28 -2.48 14.88 31.18
CA ASP A 28 -3.80 15.52 31.37
C ASP A 28 -4.87 14.95 30.40
N LYS A 29 -4.55 13.89 29.64
CA LYS A 29 -5.45 13.42 28.59
C LYS A 29 -5.33 11.93 28.32
N ILE A 30 -6.46 11.28 28.17
CA ILE A 30 -6.54 9.91 27.62
C ILE A 30 -7.03 10.00 26.18
N ILE A 31 -6.29 9.41 25.27
CA ILE A 31 -6.63 9.32 23.84
C ILE A 31 -7.04 7.89 23.51
N TYR A 32 -8.26 7.71 23.05
CA TYR A 32 -8.77 6.45 22.54
C TYR A 32 -8.63 6.44 21.02
N THR A 33 -7.90 5.46 20.49
CA THR A 33 -7.64 5.42 19.06
C THR A 33 -7.50 3.99 18.56
N SER A 34 -7.48 3.84 17.23
CA SER A 34 -7.16 2.60 16.53
C SER A 34 -5.83 2.77 15.80
N VAL A 35 -4.83 2.01 16.19
CA VAL A 35 -3.50 2.03 15.55
C VAL A 35 -3.43 0.88 14.53
N PRO A 36 -3.16 1.15 13.25
CA PRO A 36 -3.00 0.08 12.28
C PRO A 36 -1.71 -0.71 12.53
N ILE A 37 -1.80 -2.04 12.56
CA ILE A 37 -0.67 -2.98 12.60
C ILE A 37 -0.50 -3.71 11.27
N GLU A 38 -1.55 -3.83 10.47
CA GLU A 38 -1.50 -4.10 9.04
C GLU A 38 -2.20 -2.93 8.35
N TYR A 39 -1.49 -2.24 7.48
CA TYR A 39 -2.05 -1.06 6.83
C TYR A 39 -1.85 -1.14 5.33
N ARG A 40 -2.96 -1.16 4.62
CA ARG A 40 -2.99 -1.38 3.18
C ARG A 40 -2.04 -0.43 2.45
N ARG A 41 -1.18 -0.99 1.61
CA ARG A 41 -0.24 -0.27 0.73
C ARG A 41 0.94 0.41 1.43
N THR A 42 1.14 0.23 2.72
CA THR A 42 2.27 0.84 3.44
C THR A 42 3.42 -0.12 3.71
N GLY A 43 3.19 -1.41 3.48
CA GLY A 43 4.13 -2.46 3.90
C GLY A 43 4.17 -2.65 5.43
N LEU A 44 3.34 -1.93 6.18
CA LEU A 44 3.15 -2.20 7.60
C LEU A 44 2.38 -3.51 7.76
N ASP A 45 3.01 -4.50 8.36
CA ASP A 45 2.44 -5.81 8.63
C ASP A 45 3.13 -6.39 9.87
N ILE A 46 2.58 -6.06 11.04
CA ILE A 46 3.04 -6.56 12.33
C ILE A 46 2.09 -7.69 12.73
N PRO A 47 2.60 -8.93 12.93
CA PRO A 47 1.76 -10.03 13.39
C PRO A 47 1.10 -9.68 14.72
N GLY A 48 -0.23 -9.83 14.79
CA GLY A 48 -0.97 -9.46 16.01
C GLY A 48 -0.71 -10.38 17.21
N ASP A 49 -0.12 -11.54 16.97
CA ASP A 49 0.34 -12.52 17.96
C ASP A 49 1.79 -12.29 18.40
N ASP A 50 2.55 -11.46 17.68
CA ASP A 50 3.86 -10.99 18.12
C ASP A 50 3.69 -9.80 19.08
N ILE A 51 3.48 -10.12 20.36
CA ILE A 51 3.19 -9.14 21.40
C ILE A 51 4.36 -8.15 21.58
N ASP A 52 5.59 -8.60 21.44
CA ASP A 52 6.77 -7.76 21.62
C ASP A 52 6.89 -6.74 20.48
N ALA A 53 6.72 -7.16 19.23
CA ALA A 53 6.71 -6.27 18.08
C ALA A 53 5.54 -5.27 18.12
N VAL A 54 4.36 -5.71 18.54
CA VAL A 54 3.21 -4.81 18.73
C VAL A 54 3.49 -3.78 19.80
N ASN A 55 4.06 -4.18 20.94
CA ASN A 55 4.38 -3.28 22.04
C ASN A 55 5.44 -2.25 21.65
N GLU A 56 6.52 -2.67 20.99
CA GLU A 56 7.57 -1.76 20.49
C GLU A 56 6.97 -0.73 19.51
N TYR A 57 6.11 -1.19 18.61
CA TYR A 57 5.44 -0.29 17.67
C TYR A 57 4.49 0.69 18.37
N LEU A 58 3.70 0.23 19.35
CA LEU A 58 2.81 1.09 20.12
C LEU A 58 3.56 2.12 20.96
N ASP A 59 4.73 1.79 21.50
CA ASP A 59 5.59 2.76 22.21
C ASP A 59 6.08 3.86 21.26
N LYS A 60 6.44 3.52 20.05
CA LYS A 60 6.80 4.49 19.00
C LYS A 60 5.62 5.41 18.66
N ILE A 61 4.45 4.83 18.43
CA ILE A 61 3.22 5.60 18.15
C ILE A 61 2.82 6.48 19.33
N TYR A 62 2.95 5.99 20.58
CA TYR A 62 2.70 6.77 21.78
C TYR A 62 3.54 8.05 21.84
N ASN A 63 4.82 7.96 21.50
CA ASN A 63 5.71 9.11 21.49
C ASN A 63 5.35 10.12 20.39
N GLU A 64 5.05 9.64 19.18
CA GLU A 64 4.66 10.49 18.06
C GLU A 64 3.31 11.19 18.30
N LEU A 65 2.32 10.47 18.81
CA LEU A 65 0.94 10.93 19.01
C LEU A 65 0.79 11.88 20.20
N ASN A 66 1.86 12.17 20.95
CA ASN A 66 1.80 13.05 22.11
C ASN A 66 1.17 14.40 21.74
N PRO A 67 0.13 14.86 22.48
CA PRO A 67 -0.55 16.13 22.23
C PRO A 67 0.37 17.35 22.12
N LYS A 68 1.52 17.32 22.79
CA LYS A 68 2.54 18.38 22.68
C LYS A 68 3.13 18.53 21.27
N ASN A 69 3.01 17.49 20.43
CA ASN A 69 3.53 17.49 19.07
C ASN A 69 2.50 17.97 18.02
N TRP A 70 1.23 18.14 18.41
CA TRP A 70 0.14 18.35 17.46
C TRP A 70 0.23 19.67 16.69
N ASP A 71 0.66 20.75 17.35
CA ASP A 71 0.79 22.06 16.69
C ASP A 71 1.93 22.04 15.67
N LYS A 72 3.09 21.51 16.04
CA LYS A 72 4.18 21.29 15.10
C LYS A 72 3.76 20.41 13.92
N TRP A 73 3.05 19.31 14.20
CA TRP A 73 2.53 18.44 13.14
C TRP A 73 1.59 19.22 12.20
N ARG A 74 0.72 20.08 12.71
CA ARG A 74 -0.16 20.92 11.88
C ARG A 74 0.61 21.91 10.99
N GLU A 75 1.65 22.53 11.52
CA GLU A 75 2.53 23.42 10.74
C GLU A 75 3.17 22.66 9.56
N GLU A 76 3.74 21.50 9.79
CA GLU A 76 4.30 20.64 8.74
C GLU A 76 3.26 20.26 7.67
N GLN A 77 1.99 20.04 8.09
CA GLN A 77 0.92 19.76 7.14
C GLN A 77 0.51 21.00 6.33
N ASN A 78 0.54 22.18 6.91
CA ASN A 78 0.24 23.42 6.20
C ASN A 78 1.25 23.65 5.05
N GLU A 79 2.52 23.41 5.29
CA GLU A 79 3.57 23.48 4.26
C GLU A 79 3.31 22.47 3.13
N PHE A 80 2.98 21.22 3.48
CA PHE A 80 2.64 20.19 2.50
C PHE A 80 1.44 20.61 1.65
N TRP A 81 0.36 21.08 2.27
CA TRP A 81 -0.85 21.47 1.53
C TRP A 81 -0.65 22.72 0.68
N ALA A 82 0.22 23.64 1.08
CA ALA A 82 0.60 24.81 0.26
C ALA A 82 1.24 24.40 -1.08
N SER A 83 1.94 23.25 -1.11
CA SER A 83 2.53 22.71 -2.34
C SER A 83 1.52 22.00 -3.28
N LYS A 84 0.26 21.80 -2.86
CA LYS A 84 -0.76 21.01 -3.59
C LYS A 84 -1.80 21.90 -4.25
N SER A 85 -1.55 22.36 -5.46
CA SER A 85 -2.43 23.30 -6.21
C SER A 85 -3.80 22.72 -6.59
N ASN A 86 -3.95 21.41 -6.79
CA ASN A 86 -5.15 20.78 -7.37
C ASN A 86 -5.87 19.81 -6.42
N ALA A 87 -5.72 19.96 -5.10
CA ALA A 87 -6.25 19.03 -4.13
C ALA A 87 -7.27 19.63 -3.14
N ALA A 88 -7.94 20.73 -3.52
CA ALA A 88 -8.86 21.45 -2.63
C ALA A 88 -9.97 20.57 -2.03
N VAL A 89 -10.58 19.67 -2.84
CA VAL A 89 -11.62 18.77 -2.36
C VAL A 89 -11.05 17.79 -1.33
N THR A 90 -9.88 17.19 -1.58
CA THR A 90 -9.23 16.27 -0.65
C THR A 90 -8.75 17.00 0.61
N LYS A 91 -8.29 18.25 0.46
CA LYS A 91 -7.90 19.10 1.60
C LYS A 91 -9.07 19.34 2.57
N ALA A 92 -10.28 19.56 2.08
CA ALA A 92 -11.46 19.73 2.95
C ALA A 92 -11.70 18.50 3.86
N PHE A 93 -11.42 17.29 3.37
CA PHE A 93 -11.48 16.07 4.18
C PHE A 93 -10.35 16.00 5.19
N PHE A 94 -9.14 16.41 4.81
CA PHE A 94 -8.03 16.55 5.74
C PHE A 94 -8.36 17.53 6.86
N ASP A 95 -8.82 18.73 6.53
CA ASP A 95 -9.16 19.78 7.49
C ASP A 95 -10.24 19.30 8.48
N CYS A 96 -11.23 18.53 7.99
CA CYS A 96 -12.26 17.94 8.83
C CYS A 96 -11.69 16.92 9.83
N LEU A 97 -10.87 15.97 9.37
CA LEU A 97 -10.33 14.89 10.19
C LEU A 97 -9.24 15.37 11.16
N SER A 98 -8.45 16.39 10.78
CA SER A 98 -7.37 16.92 11.60
C SER A 98 -7.83 17.94 12.64
N LYS A 99 -9.11 18.33 12.63
CA LYS A 99 -9.66 19.33 13.56
C LYS A 99 -9.59 18.89 15.02
N THR A 100 -9.99 17.65 15.28
CA THR A 100 -10.13 17.12 16.66
C THR A 100 -9.26 15.90 16.93
N PHE A 101 -8.78 15.20 15.89
CA PHE A 101 -8.15 13.90 15.99
C PHE A 101 -8.99 12.87 16.76
N ASP A 102 -10.30 12.93 16.57
CA ASP A 102 -11.28 12.00 17.16
C ASP A 102 -12.07 11.30 16.05
N TYR A 103 -12.84 10.30 16.45
CA TYR A 103 -13.67 9.55 15.51
C TYR A 103 -14.70 10.43 14.82
N THR A 104 -14.56 10.60 13.53
CA THR A 104 -15.42 11.41 12.65
C THR A 104 -16.39 10.52 11.91
N CYS A 105 -17.68 10.78 12.05
CA CYS A 105 -18.75 10.04 11.38
C CYS A 105 -18.80 10.38 9.89
N VAL A 106 -18.75 9.37 9.02
CA VAL A 106 -18.81 9.61 7.57
C VAL A 106 -20.18 10.11 7.10
N ASN A 107 -21.23 9.84 7.85
CA ASN A 107 -22.60 10.18 7.46
C ASN A 107 -22.99 11.64 7.77
N CYS A 108 -22.47 12.23 8.84
CA CYS A 108 -22.94 13.54 9.31
C CYS A 108 -21.83 14.55 9.65
N GLN A 109 -20.56 14.15 9.63
CA GLN A 109 -19.46 15.03 10.02
C GLN A 109 -18.47 15.29 8.89
N LEU A 110 -18.30 14.34 7.93
CA LEU A 110 -17.45 14.55 6.77
C LEU A 110 -18.07 15.55 5.79
N PRO A 111 -17.26 16.23 4.97
CA PRO A 111 -17.74 17.00 3.83
C PRO A 111 -18.64 16.16 2.93
N GLN A 112 -19.77 16.72 2.50
CA GLN A 112 -20.71 16.03 1.62
C GLN A 112 -20.10 15.79 0.25
N ASN A 113 -19.82 14.52 -0.07
CA ASN A 113 -19.25 14.12 -1.33
C ASN A 113 -19.61 12.65 -1.61
N PRO A 114 -20.23 12.30 -2.74
CA PRO A 114 -20.57 10.92 -3.06
C PRO A 114 -19.33 10.01 -3.17
N ASN A 115 -18.16 10.58 -3.49
CA ASN A 115 -16.89 9.88 -3.61
C ASN A 115 -15.99 10.05 -2.36
N TRP A 116 -16.57 10.22 -1.17
CA TRP A 116 -15.82 10.42 0.06
C TRP A 116 -14.74 9.34 0.29
N ALA A 117 -15.05 8.09 -0.03
CA ALA A 117 -14.12 6.97 0.15
C ALA A 117 -12.84 7.15 -0.72
N ARG A 118 -12.98 7.71 -1.93
CA ARG A 118 -11.83 8.06 -2.77
C ARG A 118 -11.01 9.18 -2.14
N ARG A 119 -11.64 10.19 -1.55
CA ARG A 119 -10.91 11.28 -0.87
C ARG A 119 -10.13 10.77 0.34
N ILE A 120 -10.68 9.83 1.11
CA ILE A 120 -9.95 9.16 2.20
C ILE A 120 -8.78 8.33 1.64
N GLN A 121 -8.99 7.66 0.51
CA GLN A 121 -7.92 6.93 -0.14
C GLN A 121 -6.78 7.87 -0.62
N ASP A 122 -7.11 9.04 -1.18
CA ASP A 122 -6.13 10.05 -1.56
C ASP A 122 -5.31 10.53 -0.35
N LEU A 123 -5.96 10.75 0.81
CA LEU A 123 -5.25 11.12 2.05
C LEU A 123 -4.30 10.01 2.50
N LYS A 124 -4.72 8.76 2.45
CA LYS A 124 -3.85 7.61 2.74
C LYS A 124 -2.67 7.54 1.74
N GLU A 125 -2.91 7.84 0.47
CA GLU A 125 -1.87 7.94 -0.56
C GLU A 125 -0.90 9.10 -0.32
N PHE A 126 -1.35 10.19 0.31
CA PHE A 126 -0.48 11.28 0.78
C PHE A 126 0.29 10.94 2.06
N GLY A 127 0.19 9.72 2.55
CA GLY A 127 0.92 9.22 3.71
C GLY A 127 0.23 9.47 5.06
N TYR A 128 -1.01 9.95 5.08
CA TYR A 128 -1.75 10.11 6.33
C TYR A 128 -2.24 8.77 6.87
N THR A 129 -2.07 8.56 8.17
CA THR A 129 -2.60 7.37 8.85
C THR A 129 -4.03 7.62 9.28
N ILE A 130 -4.97 6.91 8.67
CA ILE A 130 -6.41 7.02 8.94
C ILE A 130 -6.95 5.63 9.24
N ALA A 131 -7.38 5.41 10.48
CA ALA A 131 -8.03 4.17 10.87
C ALA A 131 -9.54 4.25 10.62
N THR A 132 -10.12 3.08 10.32
CA THR A 132 -11.54 2.94 9.97
C THR A 132 -12.24 2.01 10.96
N GLN A 133 -13.39 2.44 11.49
CA GLN A 133 -14.30 1.60 12.27
C GLN A 133 -15.64 1.54 11.54
N LEU A 134 -16.01 0.35 11.02
CA LEU A 134 -17.14 0.20 10.09
C LEU A 134 -18.52 0.33 10.73
N SER A 135 -18.66 -0.07 11.99
CA SER A 135 -19.94 -0.03 12.69
C SER A 135 -19.76 0.55 14.09
N ARG A 136 -19.91 1.86 14.17
CA ARG A 136 -19.86 2.61 15.43
C ARG A 136 -21.12 3.44 15.55
N ASN A 137 -21.74 3.44 16.73
CA ASN A 137 -22.89 4.31 16.99
C ASN A 137 -22.43 5.77 16.98
N CYS A 138 -23.07 6.58 16.14
CA CYS A 138 -22.81 8.01 16.10
C CYS A 138 -23.76 8.74 17.07
N PRO A 139 -23.23 9.49 18.06
CA PRO A 139 -24.07 10.23 19.00
C PRO A 139 -24.88 11.37 18.35
N HIS A 140 -24.44 11.85 17.16
CA HIS A 140 -25.11 12.95 16.46
C HIS A 140 -26.25 12.46 15.56
N CYS A 141 -25.98 11.55 14.61
CA CYS A 141 -27.01 11.07 13.69
C CYS A 141 -27.77 9.82 14.17
N LYS A 142 -27.43 9.29 15.35
CA LYS A 142 -28.06 8.11 15.99
C LYS A 142 -28.04 6.84 15.12
N LYS A 143 -27.08 6.73 14.21
CA LYS A 143 -26.92 5.59 13.30
C LYS A 143 -25.62 4.84 13.57
N ASN A 144 -25.65 3.53 13.40
CA ASN A 144 -24.45 2.73 13.28
C ASN A 144 -23.86 2.92 11.89
N THR A 145 -22.70 3.52 11.82
CA THR A 145 -22.06 3.88 10.55
C THR A 145 -20.54 3.87 10.65
N THR A 146 -19.88 4.00 9.52
CA THR A 146 -18.43 4.10 9.44
C THR A 146 -17.95 5.38 10.12
N HIS A 147 -16.93 5.24 10.94
CA HIS A 147 -16.17 6.35 11.51
C HIS A 147 -14.72 6.24 11.11
N LEU A 148 -14.09 7.39 10.97
CA LEU A 148 -12.70 7.54 10.62
C LEU A 148 -11.98 8.32 11.73
N ILE A 149 -10.73 7.95 12.01
CA ILE A 149 -9.87 8.72 12.89
C ILE A 149 -8.51 8.92 12.21
N MET A 150 -8.06 10.16 12.15
CA MET A 150 -6.72 10.50 11.67
C MET A 150 -5.75 10.56 12.85
N LEU A 151 -4.62 9.87 12.72
CA LEU A 151 -3.57 9.92 13.73
C LEU A 151 -2.57 11.01 13.35
N PRO A 152 -2.34 12.01 14.22
CA PRO A 152 -1.32 13.05 14.01
C PRO A 152 0.09 12.51 14.28
N ILE A 153 0.50 11.55 13.49
CA ILE A 153 1.84 10.98 13.48
C ILE A 153 2.55 11.36 12.19
N LYS A 154 3.86 11.16 12.15
CA LYS A 154 4.66 11.43 10.95
C LYS A 154 4.02 10.78 9.73
N ARG A 155 3.83 11.55 8.67
CA ARG A 155 3.35 10.99 7.41
C ARG A 155 4.29 9.88 6.97
N GLY A 156 3.72 8.72 6.67
CA GLY A 156 4.46 7.68 5.97
C GLY A 156 4.98 8.23 4.65
N GLY A 157 6.15 7.78 4.21
CA GLY A 157 6.56 8.03 2.85
C GLY A 157 5.43 7.56 1.92
N PHE A 158 5.29 8.17 0.75
CA PHE A 158 4.27 7.82 -0.24
C PHE A 158 4.16 6.30 -0.32
N THR A 159 3.03 5.80 0.18
CA THR A 159 2.86 4.40 0.43
C THR A 159 2.66 3.66 -0.87
N GLY A 160 3.71 3.02 -1.32
CA GLY A 160 3.62 1.85 -2.14
C GLY A 160 3.16 2.01 -3.59
N TYR A 161 2.95 3.21 -4.11
CA TYR A 161 2.85 3.46 -5.54
C TYR A 161 3.72 4.65 -5.86
N GLU A 162 4.82 4.38 -6.55
CA GLU A 162 5.55 5.43 -7.23
C GLU A 162 4.56 6.16 -8.15
N THR A 163 4.39 7.46 -7.94
CA THR A 163 3.57 8.29 -8.80
C THR A 163 4.44 8.71 -9.97
N TRP A 164 4.09 8.26 -11.14
CA TRP A 164 4.76 8.63 -12.38
C TRP A 164 4.41 10.06 -12.78
N SER A 165 5.38 10.86 -13.16
CA SER A 165 5.09 12.04 -13.97
C SER A 165 4.45 11.58 -15.30
N LYS A 166 3.67 12.44 -15.91
CA LYS A 166 3.04 12.12 -17.20
C LYS A 166 4.12 11.78 -18.24
N GLU A 167 5.19 12.54 -18.23
CA GLU A 167 6.35 12.41 -19.11
C GLU A 167 7.05 11.05 -18.93
N LEU A 168 7.31 10.67 -17.67
CA LEU A 168 7.92 9.38 -17.37
C LEU A 168 7.03 8.21 -17.78
N ARG A 169 5.72 8.31 -17.49
CA ARG A 169 4.76 7.27 -17.91
C ARG A 169 4.76 7.12 -19.42
N GLU A 170 4.71 8.20 -20.19
CA GLU A 170 4.74 8.17 -21.66
C GLU A 170 6.05 7.57 -22.16
N ARG A 171 7.17 7.90 -21.55
CA ARG A 171 8.48 7.35 -21.88
C ARG A 171 8.53 5.83 -21.66
N ILE A 172 8.05 5.33 -20.50
CA ILE A 172 7.99 3.89 -20.21
C ILE A 172 7.09 3.17 -21.22
N VAL A 173 5.89 3.71 -21.49
CA VAL A 173 4.94 3.12 -22.43
C VAL A 173 5.52 3.05 -23.85
N ASN A 174 6.24 4.09 -24.28
CA ASN A 174 6.88 4.11 -25.59
C ASN A 174 8.04 3.10 -25.69
N LEU A 175 8.95 3.06 -24.69
CA LEU A 175 10.07 2.12 -24.66
C LEU A 175 9.62 0.66 -24.62
N LEU A 176 8.52 0.38 -23.96
CA LEU A 176 7.91 -0.94 -23.90
C LEU A 176 6.91 -1.19 -25.04
N ASN A 177 6.96 -0.38 -26.10
CA ASN A 177 6.21 -0.54 -27.35
C ASN A 177 4.69 -0.66 -27.17
N SER A 178 4.11 -0.07 -26.13
CA SER A 178 2.68 -0.20 -25.79
C SER A 178 2.20 -1.66 -25.75
N TYR A 179 3.09 -2.59 -25.34
CA TYR A 179 2.83 -4.02 -25.32
C TYR A 179 2.29 -4.46 -23.96
N ASP A 180 1.03 -4.92 -23.91
CA ASP A 180 0.47 -5.56 -22.73
C ASP A 180 1.04 -6.97 -22.59
N VAL A 181 1.88 -7.16 -21.57
CA VAL A 181 2.54 -8.45 -21.36
C VAL A 181 1.59 -9.57 -20.93
N PHE A 182 0.45 -9.24 -20.32
CA PHE A 182 -0.54 -10.23 -19.93
C PHE A 182 -1.35 -10.69 -21.15
N GLU A 183 -1.88 -9.74 -21.93
CA GLU A 183 -2.70 -10.04 -23.11
C GLU A 183 -1.85 -10.44 -24.33
N ALA A 184 -0.51 -10.32 -24.26
CA ALA A 184 0.46 -10.61 -25.33
C ALA A 184 0.19 -9.88 -26.65
N LYS A 185 -0.21 -8.60 -26.57
CA LYS A 185 -0.51 -7.76 -27.72
C LYS A 185 -0.26 -6.28 -27.47
N GLN A 186 -0.08 -5.52 -28.51
CA GLN A 186 -0.08 -4.07 -28.44
C GLN A 186 -1.51 -3.55 -28.22
N ILE A 187 -1.67 -2.61 -27.31
CA ILE A 187 -2.95 -1.93 -27.06
C ILE A 187 -2.75 -0.42 -26.99
N ARG A 188 -3.85 0.32 -26.94
CA ARG A 188 -3.80 1.79 -26.81
C ARG A 188 -3.13 2.20 -25.50
N LYS A 189 -2.31 3.25 -25.57
CA LYS A 189 -1.52 3.78 -24.43
C LYS A 189 -2.35 4.12 -23.19
N GLU A 190 -3.57 4.58 -23.41
CA GLU A 190 -4.49 4.97 -22.33
C GLU A 190 -4.92 3.79 -21.46
N GLY A 191 -4.94 2.59 -22.02
CA GLY A 191 -5.30 1.35 -21.33
C GLY A 191 -4.16 0.70 -20.54
N LEU A 192 -2.92 1.22 -20.68
CA LEU A 192 -1.71 0.64 -20.11
C LEU A 192 -1.22 1.41 -18.90
N LEU A 193 -0.77 0.65 -17.91
CA LEU A 193 -0.04 1.18 -16.76
C LEU A 193 1.33 0.52 -16.68
N PRO A 194 2.39 1.32 -16.39
CA PRO A 194 3.65 0.77 -15.93
C PRO A 194 3.46 -0.05 -14.66
N ASP A 195 4.11 -1.17 -14.58
CA ASP A 195 4.13 -2.06 -13.44
C ASP A 195 5.57 -2.50 -13.16
N HIS A 196 5.98 -2.43 -11.91
CA HIS A 196 7.28 -2.95 -11.50
C HIS A 196 7.27 -4.47 -11.54
N LYS A 197 8.25 -5.07 -12.22
CA LYS A 197 8.44 -6.52 -12.21
C LYS A 197 8.60 -7.01 -10.77
N PHE A 198 9.48 -6.39 -9.99
CA PHE A 198 9.62 -6.64 -8.56
C PHE A 198 8.54 -5.90 -7.77
N SER A 199 7.65 -6.64 -7.12
CA SER A 199 6.46 -6.10 -6.46
C SER A 199 6.80 -5.24 -5.24
N GLU A 200 6.21 -4.04 -5.18
CA GLU A 200 6.42 -3.04 -4.13
C GLU A 200 6.10 -3.54 -2.71
N ILE A 201 5.26 -4.56 -2.55
CA ILE A 201 4.98 -5.14 -1.22
C ILE A 201 6.24 -5.72 -0.55
N ARG A 202 7.26 -6.05 -1.35
CA ARG A 202 8.55 -6.59 -0.88
C ARG A 202 9.63 -5.54 -0.70
N TRP A 203 9.32 -4.28 -0.96
CA TRP A 203 10.28 -3.21 -0.83
C TRP A 203 10.45 -2.77 0.63
N ASP A 204 11.64 -2.37 0.97
CA ASP A 204 12.00 -1.60 2.15
C ASP A 204 12.46 -0.19 1.75
N GLU A 205 12.89 0.60 2.71
CA GLU A 205 13.35 1.96 2.46
C GLU A 205 14.57 2.01 1.52
N ASN A 206 15.45 1.00 1.57
CA ASN A 206 16.64 0.91 0.73
C ASN A 206 16.35 0.42 -0.69
N THR A 207 15.20 -0.21 -0.90
CA THR A 207 14.76 -0.71 -2.22
C THR A 207 14.05 0.38 -3.02
N LYS A 208 13.42 1.33 -2.32
CA LYS A 208 12.76 2.49 -2.95
C LYS A 208 13.80 3.40 -3.58
N ARG A 209 13.49 3.89 -4.77
CA ARG A 209 14.31 4.92 -5.41
C ARG A 209 13.88 6.31 -4.91
N GLU A 210 14.85 7.19 -4.69
CA GLU A 210 14.59 8.58 -4.30
C GLU A 210 13.91 9.37 -5.44
N SER A 211 14.26 9.05 -6.69
CA SER A 211 13.68 9.68 -7.88
C SER A 211 13.62 8.69 -9.04
N LEU A 212 12.55 8.78 -9.81
CA LEU A 212 12.32 7.99 -11.02
C LEU A 212 12.60 8.78 -12.31
N GLU A 213 12.74 10.09 -12.22
CA GLU A 213 12.87 10.96 -13.40
C GLU A 213 14.13 10.64 -14.23
N ASN A 214 15.18 10.14 -13.59
CA ASN A 214 16.48 9.85 -14.20
C ASN A 214 16.68 8.39 -14.59
N LEU A 215 15.63 7.58 -14.68
CA LEU A 215 15.74 6.18 -15.11
C LEU A 215 16.35 6.09 -16.53
N THR A 216 17.35 5.26 -16.67
CA THR A 216 17.89 4.93 -17.99
C THR A 216 16.96 3.99 -18.76
N GLU A 217 17.05 3.93 -20.06
CA GLU A 217 16.27 2.99 -20.87
C GLU A 217 16.51 1.54 -20.44
N LYS A 218 17.76 1.20 -20.12
CA LYS A 218 18.15 -0.13 -19.65
C LYS A 218 17.43 -0.49 -18.34
N GLU A 219 17.30 0.46 -17.42
CA GLU A 219 16.57 0.24 -16.17
C GLU A 219 15.07 0.10 -16.42
N ILE A 220 14.50 0.90 -17.31
CA ILE A 220 13.08 0.78 -17.67
C ILE A 220 12.79 -0.62 -18.25
N LEU A 221 13.58 -1.08 -19.20
CA LEU A 221 13.40 -2.41 -19.81
C LEU A 221 13.62 -3.57 -18.83
N ARG A 222 14.54 -3.39 -17.87
CA ARG A 222 14.82 -4.39 -16.84
C ARG A 222 13.70 -4.47 -15.81
N ASP A 223 13.24 -3.33 -15.29
CA ASP A 223 12.48 -3.24 -14.06
C ASP A 223 10.97 -3.12 -14.28
N PHE A 224 10.55 -2.78 -15.51
CA PHE A 224 9.15 -2.51 -15.80
C PHE A 224 8.55 -3.46 -16.83
N GLN A 225 7.24 -3.58 -16.77
CA GLN A 225 6.38 -4.20 -17.78
C GLN A 225 5.09 -3.39 -17.86
N LEU A 226 4.31 -3.59 -18.93
CA LEU A 226 3.03 -2.90 -19.13
C LEU A 226 1.88 -3.88 -19.03
N MET A 227 0.83 -3.49 -18.34
CA MET A 227 -0.43 -4.24 -18.31
C MET A 227 -1.61 -3.31 -18.04
N SER A 228 -2.83 -3.79 -18.27
CA SER A 228 -4.04 -3.04 -17.93
C SER A 228 -4.16 -2.80 -16.42
N ASN A 229 -4.94 -1.78 -16.03
CA ASN A 229 -5.19 -1.50 -14.61
C ASN A 229 -5.77 -2.72 -13.86
N GLN A 230 -6.67 -3.47 -14.52
CA GLN A 230 -7.25 -4.68 -13.92
C GLN A 230 -6.18 -5.74 -13.62
N ARG A 231 -5.27 -5.98 -14.58
CA ARG A 231 -4.19 -6.97 -14.41
C ARG A 231 -3.14 -6.52 -13.40
N ASN A 232 -2.85 -5.24 -13.35
CA ASN A 232 -1.99 -4.66 -12.31
C ASN A 232 -2.60 -4.86 -10.90
N GLN A 233 -3.89 -4.64 -10.73
CA GLN A 233 -4.58 -4.94 -9.47
C GLN A 233 -4.55 -6.43 -9.13
N GLN A 234 -4.77 -7.31 -10.12
CA GLN A 234 -4.68 -8.75 -9.94
C GLN A 234 -3.28 -9.17 -9.47
N LYS A 235 -2.22 -8.66 -10.12
CA LYS A 235 -0.83 -8.91 -9.70
C LYS A 235 -0.60 -8.52 -8.23
N ARG A 236 -1.10 -7.36 -7.83
CA ARG A 236 -0.97 -6.89 -6.44
C ARG A 236 -1.61 -7.85 -5.43
N GLU A 237 -2.80 -8.37 -5.72
CA GLU A 237 -3.46 -9.33 -4.86
C GLU A 237 -2.69 -10.66 -4.81
N VAL A 238 -2.21 -11.15 -5.96
CA VAL A 238 -1.42 -12.38 -6.04
C VAL A 238 -0.09 -12.23 -5.28
N CYS A 239 0.61 -11.11 -5.47
CA CYS A 239 1.87 -10.85 -4.76
C CYS A 239 1.66 -10.68 -3.25
N ARG A 240 0.53 -10.09 -2.83
CA ARG A 240 0.16 -10.00 -1.42
C ARG A 240 -0.07 -11.39 -0.83
N ASN A 241 -0.85 -12.22 -1.50
CA ASN A 241 -1.08 -13.58 -1.05
C ASN A 241 0.24 -14.36 -0.95
N CYS A 242 1.13 -14.22 -1.95
CA CYS A 242 2.46 -14.81 -1.90
C CYS A 242 3.29 -14.32 -0.71
N TYR A 243 3.24 -13.02 -0.41
CA TYR A 243 3.93 -12.44 0.73
C TYR A 243 3.45 -13.01 2.08
N GLN A 244 2.13 -13.17 2.21
CA GLN A 244 1.50 -13.66 3.43
C GLN A 244 1.65 -15.17 3.62
N THR A 245 1.48 -15.95 2.55
CA THR A 245 1.40 -17.43 2.64
C THR A 245 2.69 -18.14 2.26
N GLY A 246 3.62 -17.46 1.61
CA GLY A 246 4.79 -18.07 0.98
C GLY A 246 4.48 -18.87 -0.30
N LYS A 247 3.23 -18.89 -0.78
CA LYS A 247 2.87 -19.55 -2.05
C LYS A 247 2.96 -18.56 -3.21
N ARG A 248 3.85 -18.85 -4.15
CA ARG A 248 4.04 -18.05 -5.37
C ARG A 248 2.83 -18.18 -6.29
N GLY A 249 2.45 -17.08 -6.93
CA GLY A 249 1.26 -17.07 -7.77
C GLY A 249 1.47 -17.73 -9.12
N ILE A 250 0.42 -18.36 -9.62
CA ILE A 250 0.34 -18.92 -10.98
C ILE A 250 -0.41 -17.97 -11.91
N ILE A 251 -0.23 -18.14 -13.22
CA ILE A 251 -0.93 -17.37 -14.26
C ILE A 251 -1.60 -18.34 -15.23
N TYR A 252 -2.78 -18.03 -15.73
CA TYR A 252 -3.58 -18.85 -16.66
C TYR A 252 -3.87 -20.29 -16.11
N GLY A 253 -3.79 -20.50 -14.80
CA GLY A 253 -3.92 -21.83 -14.22
C GLY A 253 -2.71 -22.75 -14.41
N ILE A 254 -1.59 -22.26 -14.92
CA ILE A 254 -0.40 -23.04 -15.25
C ILE A 254 0.61 -22.97 -14.09
N PRO A 255 0.88 -24.06 -13.36
CA PRO A 255 1.81 -24.10 -12.23
C PRO A 255 3.26 -24.30 -12.73
N PHE A 256 3.74 -23.39 -13.56
CA PHE A 256 5.09 -23.40 -14.08
C PHE A 256 5.92 -22.25 -13.49
N PHE A 257 7.13 -22.58 -13.07
CA PHE A 257 8.15 -21.63 -12.60
C PHE A 257 9.46 -21.97 -13.32
N TYR A 258 10.03 -21.02 -14.05
CA TYR A 258 11.28 -21.29 -14.76
C TYR A 258 12.52 -21.24 -13.84
N GLU A 259 12.33 -20.76 -12.59
CA GLU A 259 13.32 -20.78 -11.52
C GLU A 259 12.61 -20.89 -10.18
N GLY A 260 13.11 -21.77 -9.29
CA GLY A 260 12.49 -22.09 -8.00
C GLY A 260 11.24 -22.95 -8.15
N THR A 261 10.39 -22.92 -7.13
CA THR A 261 9.16 -23.75 -7.03
C THR A 261 7.94 -22.87 -6.73
N GLU A 262 6.79 -23.48 -6.53
CA GLU A 262 5.58 -22.78 -6.07
C GLU A 262 5.72 -22.15 -4.68
N ASN A 263 6.65 -22.65 -3.87
CA ASN A 263 6.87 -22.15 -2.52
C ASN A 263 8.00 -21.12 -2.50
N TRP A 264 7.83 -20.09 -1.69
CA TRP A 264 8.89 -19.13 -1.39
C TRP A 264 10.04 -19.83 -0.68
N ASP A 265 11.26 -19.60 -1.14
CA ASP A 265 12.45 -20.10 -0.48
C ASP A 265 12.66 -19.39 0.86
N SER A 266 12.59 -20.14 1.95
CA SER A 266 12.73 -19.61 3.32
C SER A 266 14.12 -19.02 3.61
N SER A 267 15.13 -19.35 2.80
CA SER A 267 16.48 -18.76 2.90
C SER A 267 16.53 -17.32 2.34
N ILE A 268 15.53 -16.92 1.57
CA ILE A 268 15.45 -15.60 0.97
C ILE A 268 14.59 -14.67 1.84
N PRO A 269 15.09 -13.49 2.21
CA PRO A 269 14.32 -12.53 3.02
C PRO A 269 13.02 -12.13 2.30
N LYS A 270 11.95 -11.90 3.06
CA LYS A 270 10.66 -11.51 2.48
C LYS A 270 10.63 -10.06 1.96
N LYS A 271 11.52 -9.18 2.46
CA LYS A 271 11.62 -7.76 2.09
C LYS A 271 13.06 -7.36 1.76
N GLY A 272 13.17 -6.21 1.09
CA GLY A 272 14.43 -5.62 0.67
C GLY A 272 14.89 -6.12 -0.70
N LYS A 273 15.99 -5.57 -1.18
CA LYS A 273 16.54 -5.86 -2.52
C LYS A 273 16.79 -7.35 -2.77
N GLU A 274 17.26 -8.07 -1.75
CA GLU A 274 17.52 -9.51 -1.86
C GLU A 274 16.26 -10.35 -2.05
N ALA A 275 15.09 -9.85 -1.61
CA ALA A 275 13.81 -10.51 -1.81
C ALA A 275 13.44 -10.66 -3.30
N GLU A 276 14.02 -9.87 -4.19
CA GLU A 276 13.80 -9.97 -5.63
C GLU A 276 14.18 -11.36 -6.16
N LYS A 277 15.25 -11.98 -5.62
CA LYS A 277 15.70 -13.34 -5.98
C LYS A 277 14.58 -14.37 -5.85
N GLY A 278 13.75 -14.26 -4.81
CA GLY A 278 12.60 -15.14 -4.61
C GLY A 278 11.42 -14.89 -5.57
N CYS A 279 11.40 -13.74 -6.26
CA CYS A 279 10.40 -13.46 -7.29
C CYS A 279 10.80 -14.00 -8.66
N VAL A 280 12.10 -14.15 -8.94
CA VAL A 280 12.60 -14.68 -10.23
C VAL A 280 12.00 -16.05 -10.49
N GLY A 281 11.58 -16.31 -11.72
CA GLY A 281 10.92 -17.56 -12.10
C GLY A 281 9.39 -17.54 -11.94
N CYS A 282 8.84 -16.63 -11.14
CA CYS A 282 7.39 -16.45 -11.02
C CYS A 282 6.83 -15.72 -12.26
N ALA A 283 5.70 -16.20 -12.76
CA ALA A 283 5.02 -15.59 -13.92
C ALA A 283 4.69 -14.11 -13.68
N TRP A 284 4.28 -13.74 -12.47
CA TRP A 284 3.90 -12.37 -12.12
C TRP A 284 5.09 -11.41 -11.95
N TYR A 285 6.31 -11.94 -11.85
CA TYR A 285 7.52 -11.13 -11.85
C TYR A 285 7.85 -10.58 -13.23
N ASP A 286 8.02 -11.47 -14.22
CA ASP A 286 8.29 -11.12 -15.62
C ASP A 286 7.49 -12.06 -16.53
N ILE A 287 6.29 -11.59 -16.93
CA ILE A 287 5.32 -12.41 -17.68
C ILE A 287 5.87 -12.78 -19.06
N GLU A 288 6.59 -11.87 -19.71
CA GLU A 288 7.12 -12.14 -21.04
C GLU A 288 8.25 -13.18 -20.99
N ARG A 289 9.17 -13.06 -20.06
CA ARG A 289 10.24 -14.06 -19.86
C ARG A 289 9.65 -15.42 -19.48
N TRP A 290 8.69 -15.45 -18.57
CA TRP A 290 8.00 -16.67 -18.16
C TRP A 290 7.36 -17.38 -19.37
N ARG A 291 6.70 -16.64 -20.24
CA ARG A 291 6.08 -17.20 -21.46
C ARG A 291 7.14 -17.77 -22.42
N LYS A 292 8.24 -17.08 -22.60
CA LYS A 292 9.37 -17.53 -23.43
C LYS A 292 9.95 -18.85 -22.92
N GLU A 293 10.17 -18.96 -21.61
CA GLU A 293 10.71 -20.19 -21.01
C GLU A 293 9.72 -21.35 -21.10
N LEU A 294 8.43 -21.11 -20.86
CA LEU A 294 7.39 -22.12 -21.04
C LEU A 294 7.34 -22.65 -22.48
N LEU A 295 7.40 -21.75 -23.47
CA LEU A 295 7.38 -22.11 -24.88
C LEU A 295 8.60 -22.96 -25.32
N LYS A 296 9.77 -22.73 -24.73
CA LYS A 296 10.95 -23.60 -24.98
C LYS A 296 10.66 -25.06 -24.58
N ILE A 297 10.16 -25.25 -23.34
CA ILE A 297 9.85 -26.59 -22.83
C ILE A 297 8.78 -27.28 -23.69
N LEU A 298 7.74 -26.56 -24.10
CA LEU A 298 6.67 -27.12 -24.92
C LEU A 298 7.19 -27.55 -26.32
N LYS A 299 8.09 -26.76 -26.93
CA LYS A 299 8.72 -27.12 -28.21
C LYS A 299 9.61 -28.38 -28.08
N GLU A 300 10.42 -28.45 -27.02
CA GLU A 300 11.29 -29.60 -26.76
C GLU A 300 10.48 -30.88 -26.51
N SER A 301 9.33 -30.75 -25.88
CA SER A 301 8.41 -31.87 -25.61
C SER A 301 7.66 -32.33 -26.87
N SER A 302 7.47 -31.43 -27.85
CA SER A 302 6.78 -31.74 -29.13
C SER A 302 7.71 -32.37 -30.19
N THR A 303 9.02 -32.36 -29.94
CA THR A 303 10.04 -32.91 -30.85
C THR A 303 10.50 -34.32 -30.46
N LYS A 304 10.00 -34.83 -29.36
CA LYS A 304 10.16 -36.21 -28.89
C LYS A 304 8.91 -37.04 -29.17
#